data_463711e8255336465976879898a999ca
#
_entry.id   463711e8255336465976879898a999ca
#
_cell.length_a   1.000
_cell.length_b   1.000
_cell.length_c   1.000
_cell.angle_alpha   90.00
_cell.angle_beta   90.00
_cell.angle_gamma   90.00
#
_symmetry.space_group_name_H-M   'P 1'
#
loop_
_entity.id
_entity.type
_entity.pdbx_description
1 polymer ?
#
loop_
_entity_poly.entity_id
_entity_poly.type
_entity_poly.pdbx_seq_one_letter_code
_entity_poly.pdbx_strand_id
1 'polypeptide(L)'
;MMSTPTIKLAPVQKTLVVKSDVERAFTVFTSRMGSWWPRSHSTASSPLVDVIVEPRAGGRWYERGEDGSETEWGKVLRWEPPAKVVLAWQLDGRWKYNPACVTEVEINFTALGAQQTRVDLEHRHLERLGDNASAVRELLNSGWGGILDLYAKQLA
;
A
#
# COMPACT_ATOMS: atom_id res chain seq x y z
N MET A 1 -36.76 -4.79 14.72
CA MET A 1 -35.47 -5.51 14.75
C MET A 1 -34.33 -4.52 14.76
N MET A 2 -33.43 -4.65 15.71
CA MET A 2 -32.30 -3.76 15.80
C MET A 2 -31.15 -4.26 14.92
N SER A 3 -30.63 -3.41 14.04
CA SER A 3 -29.43 -3.74 13.31
C SER A 3 -28.21 -3.63 14.22
N THR A 4 -27.27 -4.57 14.09
CA THR A 4 -26.00 -4.49 14.79
C THR A 4 -25.19 -3.33 14.21
N PRO A 5 -24.73 -2.38 15.03
CA PRO A 5 -23.91 -1.28 14.49
C PRO A 5 -22.61 -1.83 13.92
N THR A 6 -22.20 -1.32 12.77
CA THR A 6 -20.91 -1.65 12.19
C THR A 6 -19.82 -1.01 13.06
N ILE A 7 -18.92 -1.84 13.57
CA ILE A 7 -17.78 -1.35 14.34
C ILE A 7 -16.72 -0.87 13.36
N LYS A 8 -16.46 0.43 13.39
CA LYS A 8 -15.38 1.01 12.60
C LYS A 8 -14.06 0.81 13.32
N LEU A 9 -13.07 0.33 12.60
CA LEU A 9 -11.71 0.19 13.10
C LEU A 9 -10.92 1.47 12.80
N ALA A 10 -10.04 1.84 13.74
CA ALA A 10 -9.13 2.93 13.50
C ALA A 10 -8.20 2.59 12.32
N PRO A 11 -7.88 3.56 11.46
CA PRO A 11 -6.94 3.30 10.35
C PRO A 11 -5.55 3.00 10.87
N VAL A 12 -4.75 2.33 10.05
CA VAL A 12 -3.31 2.26 10.26
C VAL A 12 -2.72 3.57 9.75
N GLN A 13 -1.97 4.27 10.59
CA GLN A 13 -1.32 5.53 10.25
C GLN A 13 0.16 5.45 10.52
N LYS A 14 0.96 5.84 9.52
CA LYS A 14 2.42 5.86 9.62
C LYS A 14 2.93 7.16 9.05
N THR A 15 3.94 7.73 9.69
CA THR A 15 4.65 8.91 9.21
C THR A 15 6.14 8.66 9.28
N LEU A 16 6.85 9.02 8.21
CA LEU A 16 8.30 8.95 8.19
C LEU A 16 8.87 10.12 7.38
N VAL A 17 10.14 10.41 7.61
CA VAL A 17 10.87 11.40 6.83
C VAL A 17 11.97 10.68 6.07
N VAL A 18 12.02 10.89 4.76
CA VAL A 18 12.99 10.25 3.88
C VAL A 18 13.98 11.27 3.33
N LYS A 19 15.21 10.80 3.06
CA LYS A 19 16.32 11.64 2.55
C LYS A 19 16.27 11.76 1.04
N SER A 20 15.25 12.45 0.53
CA SER A 20 15.01 12.58 -0.90
C SER A 20 14.15 13.81 -1.17
N ASP A 21 14.27 14.38 -2.39
CA ASP A 21 13.30 15.35 -2.87
C ASP A 21 11.93 14.67 -3.04
N VAL A 22 10.88 15.48 -3.13
CA VAL A 22 9.51 14.98 -3.14
C VAL A 22 9.20 14.20 -4.42
N GLU A 23 9.79 14.57 -5.54
CA GLU A 23 9.55 13.90 -6.83
C GLU A 23 10.12 12.48 -6.82
N ARG A 24 11.36 12.34 -6.35
CA ARG A 24 11.99 11.02 -6.23
C ARG A 24 11.30 10.17 -5.17
N ALA A 25 10.92 10.76 -4.04
CA ALA A 25 10.19 10.05 -2.99
C ALA A 25 8.90 9.44 -3.53
N PHE A 26 8.14 10.20 -4.31
CA PHE A 26 6.91 9.73 -4.94
C PHE A 26 7.19 8.64 -5.98
N THR A 27 8.16 8.86 -6.86
CA THR A 27 8.50 7.92 -7.95
C THR A 27 8.99 6.58 -7.41
N VAL A 28 9.87 6.60 -6.41
CA VAL A 28 10.39 5.36 -5.82
C VAL A 28 9.28 4.61 -5.09
N PHE A 29 8.39 5.32 -4.39
CA PHE A 29 7.26 4.68 -3.72
C PHE A 29 6.35 3.96 -4.72
N THR A 30 6.02 4.60 -5.81
CA THR A 30 5.04 4.13 -6.80
C THR A 30 5.68 3.31 -7.92
N SER A 31 6.34 3.97 -8.85
CA SER A 31 6.84 3.33 -10.07
C SER A 31 7.96 2.31 -9.82
N ARG A 32 8.63 2.39 -8.67
CA ARG A 32 9.70 1.48 -8.29
C ARG A 32 9.37 0.67 -7.04
N MET A 33 8.10 0.45 -6.78
CA MET A 33 7.66 -0.32 -5.61
C MET A 33 8.32 -1.71 -5.55
N GLY A 34 8.49 -2.36 -6.68
CA GLY A 34 9.15 -3.66 -6.75
C GLY A 34 10.61 -3.66 -6.31
N SER A 35 11.28 -2.49 -6.29
CA SER A 35 12.69 -2.41 -5.87
C SER A 35 12.87 -2.51 -4.35
N TRP A 36 11.84 -2.23 -3.56
CA TRP A 36 11.93 -2.23 -2.09
C TRP A 36 10.86 -3.08 -1.40
N TRP A 37 9.82 -3.53 -2.11
CA TRP A 37 8.78 -4.38 -1.51
C TRP A 37 9.37 -5.69 -1.00
N PRO A 38 9.04 -6.14 0.23
CA PRO A 38 9.58 -7.40 0.76
C PRO A 38 9.18 -8.60 -0.09
N ARG A 39 10.15 -9.41 -0.48
CA ARG A 39 9.89 -10.60 -1.31
C ARG A 39 9.03 -11.64 -0.59
N SER A 40 9.04 -11.64 0.74
CA SER A 40 8.20 -12.51 1.56
C SER A 40 6.73 -12.11 1.58
N HIS A 41 6.39 -10.91 1.12
CA HIS A 41 5.02 -10.37 1.12
C HIS A 41 4.37 -10.56 -0.25
N SER A 42 4.27 -11.81 -0.67
CA SER A 42 3.62 -12.22 -1.92
C SER A 42 2.28 -12.89 -1.61
N THR A 43 1.31 -12.72 -2.52
CA THR A 43 0.01 -13.39 -2.46
C THR A 43 -0.10 -14.51 -3.49
N ALA A 44 0.93 -14.70 -4.30
CA ALA A 44 0.97 -15.70 -5.36
C ALA A 44 1.80 -16.93 -4.97
N SER A 45 1.64 -18.01 -5.72
CA SER A 45 2.42 -19.24 -5.54
C SER A 45 3.82 -19.15 -6.12
N SER A 46 4.02 -18.31 -7.14
CA SER A 46 5.35 -18.10 -7.74
C SER A 46 6.11 -17.03 -6.95
N PRO A 47 7.44 -17.17 -6.77
CA PRO A 47 8.23 -16.16 -6.09
C PRO A 47 8.07 -14.78 -6.72
N LEU A 48 7.88 -13.77 -5.89
CA LEU A 48 7.68 -12.38 -6.33
C LEU A 48 8.98 -11.80 -6.90
N VAL A 49 8.91 -11.24 -8.11
CA VAL A 49 10.04 -10.56 -8.74
C VAL A 49 9.81 -9.06 -8.91
N ASP A 50 8.55 -8.62 -8.99
CA ASP A 50 8.24 -7.20 -9.15
C ASP A 50 6.85 -6.86 -8.60
N VAL A 51 6.66 -5.61 -8.25
CA VAL A 51 5.37 -5.04 -7.88
C VAL A 51 5.14 -3.82 -8.75
N ILE A 52 4.03 -3.79 -9.45
CA ILE A 52 3.73 -2.76 -10.45
C ILE A 52 2.54 -1.92 -9.99
N VAL A 53 2.74 -0.60 -10.01
CA VAL A 53 1.69 0.40 -9.86
C VAL A 53 1.62 1.13 -11.19
N GLU A 54 0.55 0.94 -11.94
CA GLU A 54 0.40 1.64 -13.21
C GLU A 54 0.18 3.13 -12.94
N PRO A 55 0.91 4.02 -13.63
CA PRO A 55 0.99 5.43 -13.24
C PRO A 55 -0.19 6.27 -13.76
N ARG A 56 -1.40 5.92 -13.37
CA ARG A 56 -2.62 6.65 -13.74
C ARG A 56 -3.79 6.25 -12.85
N ALA A 57 -4.77 7.12 -12.71
CA ALA A 57 -6.05 6.77 -12.09
C ALA A 57 -6.71 5.65 -12.90
N GLY A 58 -7.25 4.65 -12.22
CA GLY A 58 -7.81 3.45 -12.85
C GLY A 58 -6.77 2.39 -13.22
N GLY A 59 -5.47 2.67 -13.05
CA GLY A 59 -4.41 1.72 -13.32
C GLY A 59 -4.41 0.53 -12.36
N ARG A 60 -3.73 -0.53 -12.74
CA ARG A 60 -3.64 -1.75 -11.95
C ARG A 60 -2.54 -1.63 -10.90
N TRP A 61 -2.71 -2.36 -9.80
CA TRP A 61 -1.69 -2.60 -8.79
C TRP A 61 -1.59 -4.11 -8.61
N TYR A 62 -0.43 -4.68 -8.94
CA TYR A 62 -0.28 -6.13 -9.00
C TYR A 62 1.16 -6.56 -8.80
N GLU A 63 1.35 -7.86 -8.49
CA GLU A 63 2.67 -8.47 -8.44
C GLU A 63 2.92 -9.35 -9.66
N ARG A 64 4.21 -9.49 -10.01
CA ARG A 64 4.67 -10.42 -11.05
C ARG A 64 5.57 -11.46 -10.42
N GLY A 65 5.35 -12.73 -10.77
CA GLY A 65 6.15 -13.85 -10.29
C GLY A 65 7.27 -14.22 -11.29
N GLU A 66 8.18 -15.07 -10.83
CA GLU A 66 9.28 -15.59 -11.66
C GLU A 66 8.77 -16.30 -12.91
N ASP A 67 7.63 -16.95 -12.83
CA ASP A 67 7.01 -17.67 -13.96
C ASP A 67 6.28 -16.72 -14.93
N GLY A 68 6.33 -15.43 -14.70
CA GLY A 68 5.65 -14.41 -15.52
C GLY A 68 4.19 -14.19 -15.15
N SER A 69 3.65 -14.95 -14.19
CA SER A 69 2.26 -14.77 -13.75
C SER A 69 2.07 -13.42 -13.07
N GLU A 70 0.86 -12.86 -13.22
CA GLU A 70 0.47 -11.59 -12.61
C GLU A 70 -0.68 -11.84 -11.63
N THR A 71 -0.56 -11.31 -10.42
CA THR A 71 -1.58 -11.45 -9.38
C THR A 71 -2.03 -10.07 -8.93
N GLU A 72 -3.32 -9.79 -9.12
CA GLU A 72 -3.89 -8.49 -8.77
C GLU A 72 -3.88 -8.26 -7.26
N TRP A 73 -3.59 -7.02 -6.85
CA TRP A 73 -3.73 -6.55 -5.48
C TRP A 73 -4.81 -5.48 -5.34
N GLY A 74 -4.99 -4.69 -6.40
CA GLY A 74 -5.93 -3.59 -6.39
C GLY A 74 -5.78 -2.69 -7.60
N LYS A 75 -6.03 -1.40 -7.39
CA LYS A 75 -5.95 -0.41 -8.45
C LYS A 75 -5.64 0.98 -7.89
N VAL A 76 -5.27 1.89 -8.78
CA VAL A 76 -5.01 3.28 -8.44
C VAL A 76 -6.34 4.04 -8.46
N LEU A 77 -6.71 4.64 -7.33
CA LEU A 77 -7.93 5.45 -7.22
C LEU A 77 -7.64 6.92 -7.53
N ARG A 78 -6.50 7.44 -7.07
CA ARG A 78 -6.07 8.81 -7.34
C ARG A 78 -4.58 8.81 -7.66
N TRP A 79 -4.21 9.61 -8.66
CA TRP A 79 -2.82 9.75 -9.09
C TRP A 79 -2.51 11.24 -9.21
N GLU A 80 -1.83 11.78 -8.21
CA GLU A 80 -1.54 13.23 -8.11
C GLU A 80 -0.07 13.46 -7.79
N PRO A 81 0.85 13.15 -8.73
CA PRO A 81 2.27 13.34 -8.48
C PRO A 81 2.63 14.82 -8.36
N PRO A 82 3.61 15.19 -7.54
CA PRO A 82 4.36 14.31 -6.63
C PRO A 82 3.77 14.28 -5.22
N ALA A 83 2.51 14.70 -5.03
CA ALA A 83 1.94 14.99 -3.72
C ALA A 83 1.16 13.82 -3.12
N LYS A 84 0.43 13.06 -3.94
CA LYS A 84 -0.52 12.07 -3.42
C LYS A 84 -0.76 10.91 -4.37
N VAL A 85 -0.91 9.72 -3.81
CA VAL A 85 -1.48 8.56 -4.48
C VAL A 85 -2.47 7.89 -3.51
N VAL A 86 -3.60 7.45 -4.03
CA VAL A 86 -4.56 6.62 -3.27
C VAL A 86 -4.74 5.31 -4.01
N LEU A 87 -4.51 4.22 -3.30
CA LEU A 87 -4.61 2.87 -3.84
C LEU A 87 -5.80 2.15 -3.23
N ALA A 88 -6.54 1.42 -4.06
CA ALA A 88 -7.51 0.45 -3.58
C ALA A 88 -6.74 -0.83 -3.24
N TRP A 89 -6.81 -1.24 -1.98
CA TRP A 89 -6.28 -2.51 -1.50
C TRP A 89 -7.43 -3.51 -1.56
N GLN A 90 -7.37 -4.41 -2.52
CA GLN A 90 -8.45 -5.37 -2.79
C GLN A 90 -8.07 -6.79 -2.40
N LEU A 91 -7.26 -6.92 -1.36
CA LEU A 91 -6.98 -8.19 -0.71
C LEU A 91 -7.91 -8.33 0.50
N ASP A 92 -8.53 -9.49 0.64
CA ASP A 92 -9.44 -9.76 1.76
C ASP A 92 -8.66 -10.15 3.03
N GLY A 93 -9.40 -10.50 4.08
CA GLY A 93 -8.79 -10.89 5.36
C GLY A 93 -7.98 -12.18 5.30
N ARG A 94 -7.97 -12.87 4.18
CA ARG A 94 -7.17 -14.08 3.93
C ARG A 94 -6.05 -13.82 2.91
N TRP A 95 -5.76 -12.56 2.62
CA TRP A 95 -4.71 -12.12 1.70
C TRP A 95 -4.94 -12.57 0.26
N LYS A 96 -6.20 -12.76 -0.13
CA LYS A 96 -6.59 -13.12 -1.49
C LYS A 96 -7.25 -11.95 -2.18
N TYR A 97 -6.99 -11.79 -3.47
CA TYR A 97 -7.63 -10.76 -4.27
C TYR A 97 -9.14 -10.98 -4.31
N ASN A 98 -9.88 -9.96 -3.90
CA ASN A 98 -11.33 -9.94 -3.93
C ASN A 98 -11.78 -8.52 -4.31
N PRO A 99 -12.23 -8.30 -5.56
CA PRO A 99 -12.60 -6.96 -6.01
C PRO A 99 -13.77 -6.34 -5.25
N ALA A 100 -14.55 -7.15 -4.53
CA ALA A 100 -15.64 -6.66 -3.68
C ALA A 100 -15.14 -6.16 -2.32
N CYS A 101 -13.92 -6.53 -1.92
CA CYS A 101 -13.34 -6.13 -0.64
C CYS A 101 -12.36 -4.99 -0.87
N VAL A 102 -12.80 -3.74 -0.71
CA VAL A 102 -11.98 -2.57 -0.99
C VAL A 102 -11.66 -1.83 0.30
N THR A 103 -10.39 -1.84 0.68
CA THR A 103 -9.86 -0.88 1.66
C THR A 103 -8.98 0.11 0.90
N GLU A 104 -8.61 1.22 1.53
CA GLU A 104 -7.88 2.28 0.83
C GLU A 104 -6.57 2.60 1.52
N VAL A 105 -5.54 2.79 0.71
CA VAL A 105 -4.22 3.23 1.18
C VAL A 105 -3.93 4.58 0.55
N GLU A 106 -3.89 5.62 1.38
CA GLU A 106 -3.54 6.96 0.95
C GLU A 106 -2.12 7.29 1.38
N ILE A 107 -1.31 7.77 0.45
CA ILE A 107 0.05 8.19 0.74
C ILE A 107 0.21 9.64 0.28
N ASN A 108 0.61 10.51 1.23
CA ASN A 108 0.85 11.92 0.98
C ASN A 108 2.34 12.21 1.13
N PHE A 109 2.88 13.00 0.20
CA PHE A 109 4.29 13.37 0.16
C PHE A 109 4.40 14.88 0.31
N THR A 110 5.08 15.35 1.36
CA THR A 110 5.24 16.77 1.67
C THR A 110 6.71 17.13 1.66
N ALA A 111 7.11 18.01 0.76
CA ALA A 111 8.49 18.50 0.71
C ALA A 111 8.81 19.30 1.98
N LEU A 112 9.86 18.90 2.69
CA LEU A 112 10.38 19.63 3.84
C LEU A 112 11.64 20.41 3.47
N GLY A 113 12.26 20.06 2.36
CA GLY A 113 13.47 20.69 1.83
C GLY A 113 13.89 20.00 0.54
N ALA A 114 14.97 20.45 -0.06
CA ALA A 114 15.45 19.91 -1.34
C ALA A 114 15.81 18.42 -1.29
N GLN A 115 16.16 17.91 -0.11
CA GLN A 115 16.57 16.52 0.09
C GLN A 115 15.85 15.88 1.28
N GLN A 116 14.63 16.34 1.56
CA GLN A 116 13.87 15.84 2.68
C GLN A 116 12.38 15.90 2.40
N THR A 117 11.70 14.77 2.56
CA THR A 117 10.26 14.63 2.32
C THR A 117 9.61 13.89 3.48
N ARG A 118 8.48 14.43 3.97
CA ARG A 118 7.63 13.70 4.90
C ARG A 118 6.65 12.84 4.10
N VAL A 119 6.53 11.58 4.48
CA VAL A 119 5.62 10.62 3.87
C VAL A 119 4.61 10.18 4.94
N ASP A 120 3.34 10.42 4.67
CA ASP A 120 2.24 10.03 5.54
C ASP A 120 1.42 8.96 4.84
N LEU A 121 1.24 7.80 5.50
CA LEU A 121 0.44 6.70 4.99
C LEU A 121 -0.76 6.46 5.91
N GLU A 122 -1.93 6.31 5.31
CA GLU A 122 -3.13 5.88 6.02
C GLU A 122 -3.79 4.73 5.27
N HIS A 123 -3.95 3.60 5.95
CA HIS A 123 -4.72 2.45 5.45
C HIS A 123 -6.02 2.40 6.22
N ARG A 124 -7.14 2.65 5.56
CA ARG A 124 -8.45 2.91 6.18
C ARG A 124 -9.55 2.00 5.65
N HIS A 125 -10.69 2.06 6.30
CA HIS A 125 -11.89 1.23 6.03
C HIS A 125 -11.64 -0.24 6.33
N LEU A 126 -10.83 -0.54 7.33
CA LEU A 126 -10.36 -1.88 7.65
C LEU A 126 -11.47 -2.81 8.16
N GLU A 127 -12.58 -2.25 8.69
CA GLU A 127 -13.76 -3.03 9.06
C GLU A 127 -14.34 -3.81 7.87
N ARG A 128 -14.07 -3.36 6.65
CA ARG A 128 -14.51 -4.05 5.40
C ARG A 128 -13.82 -5.39 5.18
N LEU A 129 -12.75 -5.69 5.93
CA LEU A 129 -12.03 -6.96 5.82
C LEU A 129 -12.82 -8.14 6.39
N GLY A 130 -13.88 -7.89 7.15
CA GLY A 130 -14.79 -8.94 7.65
C GLY A 130 -14.51 -9.35 9.10
N ASP A 131 -14.83 -10.59 9.43
CA ASP A 131 -14.87 -11.07 10.82
C ASP A 131 -13.51 -11.02 11.53
N ASN A 132 -12.40 -11.18 10.78
CA ASN A 132 -11.06 -11.13 11.35
C ASN A 132 -10.38 -9.76 11.16
N ALA A 133 -11.15 -8.71 10.88
CA ALA A 133 -10.61 -7.39 10.56
C ALA A 133 -9.68 -6.84 11.65
N SER A 134 -10.03 -6.97 12.93
CA SER A 134 -9.18 -6.53 14.04
C SER A 134 -7.81 -7.21 14.03
N ALA A 135 -7.78 -8.51 13.81
CA ALA A 135 -6.52 -9.27 13.76
C ALA A 135 -5.69 -8.87 12.54
N VAL A 136 -6.33 -8.70 11.39
CA VAL A 136 -5.65 -8.27 10.16
C VAL A 136 -5.11 -6.84 10.31
N ARG A 137 -5.86 -5.96 10.98
CA ARG A 137 -5.39 -4.59 11.25
C ARG A 137 -4.06 -4.60 12.02
N GLU A 138 -3.94 -5.45 13.02
CA GLU A 138 -2.69 -5.55 13.79
C GLU A 138 -1.52 -6.05 12.91
N LEU A 139 -1.79 -7.00 12.03
CA LEU A 139 -0.80 -7.47 11.07
C LEU A 139 -0.40 -6.38 10.08
N LEU A 140 -1.35 -5.59 9.59
CA LEU A 140 -1.09 -4.46 8.71
C LEU A 140 -0.30 -3.36 9.42
N ASN A 141 -0.62 -3.09 10.68
CA ASN A 141 0.09 -2.09 11.46
C ASN A 141 1.58 -2.44 11.60
N SER A 142 1.87 -3.67 11.95
CA SER A 142 3.26 -4.17 12.03
C SER A 142 3.90 -4.24 10.64
N GLY A 143 3.17 -4.76 9.66
CA GLY A 143 3.67 -4.96 8.31
C GLY A 143 4.05 -3.66 7.62
N TRP A 144 3.21 -2.63 7.69
CA TRP A 144 3.53 -1.34 7.09
C TRP A 144 4.77 -0.71 7.68
N GLY A 145 5.01 -0.87 8.99
CA GLY A 145 6.24 -0.38 9.61
C GLY A 145 7.49 -0.95 8.95
N GLY A 146 7.55 -2.26 8.81
CA GLY A 146 8.67 -2.95 8.16
C GLY A 146 8.81 -2.63 6.68
N ILE A 147 7.69 -2.56 5.97
CA ILE A 147 7.65 -2.21 4.54
C ILE A 147 8.20 -0.80 4.31
N LEU A 148 7.76 0.17 5.11
CA LEU A 148 8.20 1.56 4.98
C LEU A 148 9.68 1.74 5.35
N ASP A 149 10.21 0.92 6.27
CA ASP A 149 11.65 0.91 6.57
C ASP A 149 12.47 0.53 5.34
N LEU A 150 12.01 -0.46 4.57
CA LEU A 150 12.68 -0.86 3.33
C LEU A 150 12.61 0.24 2.27
N TYR A 151 11.47 0.90 2.16
CA TYR A 151 11.32 2.05 1.28
C TYR A 151 12.30 3.17 1.65
N ALA A 152 12.38 3.52 2.93
CA ALA A 152 13.30 4.55 3.41
C ALA A 152 14.76 4.21 3.11
N LYS A 153 15.15 2.93 3.26
CA LYS A 153 16.50 2.45 2.95
C LYS A 153 16.84 2.60 1.48
N GLN A 154 15.86 2.43 0.61
CA GLN A 154 16.05 2.59 -0.83
C GLN A 154 16.41 4.02 -1.21
N LEU A 155 16.00 5.01 -0.39
CA LEU A 155 16.25 6.43 -0.60
C LEU A 155 17.45 6.97 0.18
N ALA A 156 18.01 6.16 1.06
CA ALA A 156 19.12 6.56 1.91
C ALA A 156 20.43 6.70 1.12
#